data_04b91eb8a50179d7713cf5c4bcd0af59
#
_entry.id   04b91eb8a50179d7713cf5c4bcd0af59
#
_cell.length_a   1.000
_cell.length_b   1.000
_cell.length_c   1.000
_cell.angle_alpha   90.00
_cell.angle_beta   90.00
_cell.angle_gamma   90.00
#
_symmetry.space_group_name_H-M   'P 1'
#
loop_
_entity.id
_entity.type
_entity.pdbx_description
1 polymer ?
#
loop_
_entity_poly.entity_id
_entity_poly.type
_entity_poly.pdbx_seq_one_letter_code
_entity_poly.pdbx_strand_id
1 'polypeptide(L)'
;GCASCRWARRELPGLPLAVERLCWVDAGDNGGLVERFEVFQLPSLFLVRDGQFFGALQCRLSAIELNSAIQQALNLESAELP
;
A
#
# COMPACT_ATOMS: atom_id res chain seq x y z
N GLY A 1 -4.57 12.62 14.52
CA GLY A 1 -4.15 11.53 13.71
C GLY A 1 -5.27 10.76 13.05
N CYS A 2 -4.90 9.87 12.20
CA CYS A 2 -5.81 9.03 11.43
C CYS A 2 -6.00 7.68 12.13
N ALA A 3 -7.25 7.34 12.47
CA ALA A 3 -7.53 6.07 13.15
C ALA A 3 -7.15 4.86 12.29
N SER A 4 -7.42 4.92 10.99
CA SER A 4 -7.03 3.85 10.06
C SER A 4 -5.52 3.74 9.91
N CYS A 5 -4.80 4.85 9.97
CA CYS A 5 -3.33 4.85 9.95
C CYS A 5 -2.76 4.18 11.19
N ARG A 6 -3.33 4.47 12.37
CA ARG A 6 -2.91 3.82 13.62
C ARG A 6 -3.19 2.33 13.59
N TRP A 7 -4.35 1.93 13.06
CA TRP A 7 -4.70 0.53 12.89
C TRP A 7 -3.68 -0.16 11.99
N ALA A 8 -3.38 0.42 10.84
CA ALA A 8 -2.45 -0.14 9.88
C ALA A 8 -1.05 -0.33 10.50
N ARG A 9 -0.57 0.70 11.19
CA ARG A 9 0.75 0.67 11.82
C ARG A 9 0.87 -0.43 12.86
N ARG A 10 -0.20 -0.67 13.60
CA ARG A 10 -0.27 -1.68 14.65
C ARG A 10 -0.49 -3.08 14.12
N GLU A 11 -1.39 -3.25 13.14
CA GLU A 11 -1.89 -4.56 12.73
C GLU A 11 -1.21 -5.14 11.48
N LEU A 12 -0.87 -4.31 10.49
CA LEU A 12 -0.32 -4.82 9.23
C LEU A 12 0.92 -5.70 9.39
N PRO A 13 1.89 -5.36 10.25
CA PRO A 13 3.08 -6.21 10.40
C PRO A 13 2.78 -7.63 10.87
N GLY A 14 1.67 -7.83 11.58
CA GLY A 14 1.28 -9.14 12.08
C GLY A 14 0.33 -9.92 11.18
N LEU A 15 -0.15 -9.33 10.09
CA LEU A 15 -1.08 -10.00 9.19
C LEU A 15 -0.34 -10.93 8.22
N PRO A 16 -0.95 -12.08 7.87
CA PRO A 16 -0.36 -13.01 6.91
C PRO A 16 -0.54 -12.53 5.47
N LEU A 17 0.11 -11.44 5.11
CA LEU A 17 0.01 -10.84 3.78
C LEU A 17 0.95 -11.53 2.80
N ALA A 18 0.53 -11.61 1.54
CA ALA A 18 1.30 -12.24 0.46
C ALA A 18 2.38 -11.29 -0.08
N VAL A 19 3.15 -10.66 0.81
CA VAL A 19 4.25 -9.75 0.47
C VAL A 19 5.46 -10.10 1.33
N GLU A 20 6.66 -9.83 0.82
CA GLU A 20 7.89 -10.12 1.55
C GLU A 20 8.14 -9.14 2.70
N ARG A 21 7.75 -7.88 2.50
CA ARG A 21 7.97 -6.85 3.52
C ARG A 21 7.05 -5.68 3.33
N LEU A 22 6.91 -4.91 4.40
CA LEU A 22 6.19 -3.64 4.40
C LEU A 22 7.20 -2.51 4.48
N CYS A 23 7.01 -1.49 3.66
CA CYS A 23 7.80 -0.27 3.71
C CYS A 23 6.88 0.87 4.15
N TRP A 24 7.33 1.64 5.14
CA TRP A 24 6.54 2.72 5.71
C TRP A 24 7.06 4.06 5.23
N VAL A 25 6.14 4.92 4.82
CA VAL A 25 6.46 6.28 4.39
C VAL A 25 5.60 7.24 5.18
N ASP A 26 6.24 8.20 5.85
CA ASP A 26 5.53 9.25 6.57
C ASP A 26 5.15 10.35 5.56
N ALA A 27 3.83 10.54 5.37
CA ALA A 27 3.32 11.51 4.39
C ALA A 27 3.72 12.95 4.74
N GLY A 28 3.82 13.26 6.03
CA GLY A 28 4.21 14.59 6.48
C GLY A 28 5.65 14.95 6.13
N ASP A 29 6.53 13.94 6.09
CA ASP A 29 7.95 14.15 5.79
C ASP A 29 8.30 13.85 4.33
N ASN A 30 7.34 13.39 3.53
CA ASN A 30 7.58 12.93 2.16
C ASN A 30 6.58 13.53 1.17
N GLY A 31 6.45 14.86 1.19
CA GLY A 31 5.51 15.57 0.32
C GLY A 31 5.69 15.28 -1.17
N GLY A 32 6.93 15.11 -1.61
CA GLY A 32 7.22 14.76 -3.01
C GLY A 32 6.64 13.42 -3.43
N LEU A 33 6.73 12.42 -2.55
CA LEU A 33 6.14 11.11 -2.81
C LEU A 33 4.61 11.17 -2.78
N VAL A 34 4.05 11.94 -1.85
CA VAL A 34 2.60 12.15 -1.76
C VAL A 34 2.06 12.70 -3.07
N GLU A 35 2.74 13.68 -3.67
CA GLU A 35 2.33 14.25 -4.96
C GLU A 35 2.50 13.25 -6.11
N ARG A 36 3.66 12.60 -6.19
CA ARG A 36 3.96 11.66 -7.27
C ARG A 36 3.01 10.48 -7.31
N PHE A 37 2.65 9.95 -6.14
CA PHE A 37 1.76 8.79 -6.04
C PHE A 37 0.30 9.19 -5.97
N GLU A 38 -0.01 10.49 -6.07
CA GLU A 38 -1.36 11.03 -6.05
C GLU A 38 -2.15 10.54 -4.84
N VAL A 39 -1.55 10.71 -3.66
CA VAL A 39 -2.15 10.29 -2.40
C VAL A 39 -3.18 11.32 -1.95
N PHE A 40 -4.45 10.93 -1.93
CA PHE A 40 -5.54 11.81 -1.53
C PHE A 40 -6.13 11.51 -0.17
N GLN A 41 -5.81 10.35 0.37
CA GLN A 41 -6.29 9.93 1.70
C GLN A 41 -5.26 9.01 2.35
N LEU A 42 -5.34 8.88 3.66
CA LEU A 42 -4.44 8.03 4.43
C LEU A 42 -5.26 6.98 5.22
N PRO A 43 -4.74 5.79 5.38
CA PRO A 43 -3.52 5.28 4.76
C PRO A 43 -3.72 4.95 3.28
N SER A 44 -2.67 5.10 2.50
CA SER A 44 -2.66 4.63 1.11
C SER A 44 -1.62 3.54 0.97
N LEU A 45 -2.00 2.45 0.32
CA LEU A 45 -1.14 1.29 0.13
C LEU A 45 -0.87 1.09 -1.35
N PHE A 46 0.38 0.82 -1.68
CA PHE A 46 0.81 0.58 -3.05
C PHE A 46 1.60 -0.72 -3.12
N LEU A 47 1.43 -1.43 -4.23
CA LEU A 47 2.14 -2.69 -4.44
C LEU A 47 3.29 -2.48 -5.41
N VAL A 48 4.48 -2.93 -5.00
CA VAL A 48 5.70 -2.87 -5.81
C VAL A 48 6.33 -4.26 -5.81
N ARG A 49 6.77 -4.71 -6.97
CA ARG A 49 7.46 -5.99 -7.13
C ARG A 49 8.54 -5.85 -8.19
N ASP A 50 9.77 -6.26 -7.85
CA ASP A 50 10.91 -6.24 -8.76
C ASP A 50 11.13 -4.87 -9.44
N GLY A 51 10.93 -3.80 -8.68
CA GLY A 51 11.09 -2.44 -9.19
C GLY A 51 9.95 -1.95 -10.07
N GLN A 52 8.87 -2.72 -10.19
CA GLN A 52 7.70 -2.35 -10.98
C GLN A 52 6.51 -1.99 -10.10
N PHE A 53 5.72 -1.05 -10.56
CA PHE A 53 4.57 -0.51 -9.83
C PHE A 53 3.28 -1.19 -10.28
N PHE A 54 2.56 -1.76 -9.33
CA PHE A 54 1.30 -2.46 -9.58
C PHE A 54 0.06 -1.68 -9.13
N GLY A 55 0.26 -0.44 -8.70
CA GLY A 55 -0.85 0.46 -8.37
C GLY A 55 -1.25 0.45 -6.91
N ALA A 56 -2.29 1.21 -6.60
CA ALA A 56 -2.83 1.33 -5.26
C ALA A 56 -3.72 0.12 -4.94
N LEU A 57 -3.65 -0.33 -3.70
CA LEU A 57 -4.53 -1.36 -3.18
C LEU A 57 -5.77 -0.68 -2.59
N GLN A 58 -6.88 -0.77 -3.30
CA GLN A 58 -8.14 -0.15 -2.89
C GLN A 58 -9.08 -1.20 -2.34
N CYS A 59 -9.01 -1.41 -1.03
CA CYS A 59 -9.81 -2.41 -0.34
C CYS A 59 -9.90 -2.06 1.14
N ARG A 60 -10.72 -2.80 1.86
CA ARG A 60 -10.78 -2.68 3.31
C ARG A 60 -9.50 -3.23 3.94
N LEU A 61 -9.14 -2.68 5.09
CA LEU A 61 -7.93 -3.07 5.81
C LEU A 61 -8.18 -4.37 6.61
N SER A 62 -8.14 -5.49 5.92
CA SER A 62 -8.21 -6.83 6.52
C SER A 62 -7.28 -7.76 5.74
N ALA A 63 -6.82 -8.84 6.38
CA ALA A 63 -5.92 -9.78 5.73
C ALA A 63 -6.55 -10.39 4.48
N ILE A 64 -7.82 -10.77 4.54
CA ILE A 64 -8.51 -11.41 3.42
C ILE A 64 -8.62 -10.45 2.24
N GLU A 65 -9.09 -9.23 2.46
CA GLU A 65 -9.29 -8.27 1.38
C GLU A 65 -7.97 -7.75 0.83
N LEU A 66 -6.98 -7.54 1.68
CA LEU A 66 -5.65 -7.11 1.23
C LEU A 66 -4.99 -8.18 0.36
N ASN A 67 -5.04 -9.45 0.77
CA ASN A 67 -4.49 -10.53 -0.04
C ASN A 67 -5.23 -10.68 -1.37
N SER A 68 -6.54 -10.52 -1.37
CA SER A 68 -7.33 -10.53 -2.60
C SER A 68 -6.92 -9.40 -3.54
N ALA A 69 -6.77 -8.19 -2.99
CA ALA A 69 -6.35 -7.02 -3.77
C ALA A 69 -4.94 -7.19 -4.34
N ILE A 70 -4.03 -7.78 -3.56
CA ILE A 70 -2.66 -8.08 -4.01
C ILE A 70 -2.70 -9.05 -5.19
N GLN A 71 -3.46 -10.13 -5.09
CA GLN A 71 -3.58 -11.11 -6.18
C GLN A 71 -4.15 -10.48 -7.44
N GLN A 72 -5.18 -9.67 -7.31
CA GLN A 72 -5.76 -8.95 -8.45
C GLN A 72 -4.76 -7.99 -9.08
N ALA A 73 -4.03 -7.24 -8.27
CA ALA A 73 -3.02 -6.30 -8.76
C ALA A 73 -1.91 -7.01 -9.52
N LEU A 74 -1.46 -8.16 -9.04
CA LEU A 74 -0.39 -8.93 -9.69
C LEU A 74 -0.82 -9.52 -11.04
N ASN A 75 -2.11 -9.64 -11.29
CA ASN A 75 -2.65 -10.11 -12.57
C ASN A 75 -2.81 -8.98 -13.59
N LEU A 76 -2.63 -7.72 -13.18
CA LEU A 76 -2.66 -6.58 -14.08
C LEU A 76 -1.27 -6.27 -14.61
N GLU A 77 -1.19 -5.50 -15.68
CA GLU A 77 0.10 -5.04 -16.18
C GLU A 77 0.73 -4.08 -15.19
N SER A 78 2.01 -4.26 -14.95
CA SER A 78 2.78 -3.33 -14.13
C SER A 78 3.12 -2.06 -14.90
N ALA A 79 3.41 -1.00 -14.17
CA ALA A 79 3.85 0.27 -14.74
C ALA A 79 5.19 0.66 -14.16
N GLU A 80 5.79 1.72 -14.69
CA GLU A 80 6.98 2.30 -14.09
C GLU A 80 6.60 2.99 -12.78
N LEU A 81 7.55 3.05 -11.84
CA LEU A 81 7.36 3.79 -10.60
C LEU A 81 7.13 5.27 -10.90
N PRO A 82 6.18 5.89 -10.22
CA PRO A 82 5.90 7.32 -10.38
C PRO A 82 7.07 8.22 -10.06
#